data_06394c7682104d13bf9fed6824a7a179
#
_entry.id   06394c7682104d13bf9fed6824a7a179
#
_cell.length_a   1.000
_cell.length_b   1.000
_cell.length_c   1.000
_cell.angle_alpha   90.00
_cell.angle_beta   90.00
_cell.angle_gamma   90.00
#
_symmetry.space_group_name_H-M   'P 1'
#
loop_
_entity.id
_entity.type
_entity.pdbx_description
1 polymer ?
#
loop_
_entity_poly.entity_id
_entity_poly.type
_entity_poly.pdbx_seq_one_letter_code
_entity_poly.pdbx_strand_id
1 'polypeptide(L)'
;MKARTLRHVLNLWPPFLFSGVHVTAVTADYRHARVELRMRPWNRNYVGTHFGGSLFAMTDPFWMLLVMQSLGRDYIVWDRAGAIEFVKPGRGTVYARFDLDDATLDELRSATAEGAKALHWFATDVIDAEGDVVARMRKQLYIRRKPDRPSPGDLPRAPAAGASPTGPGSADGGERSPAEMGSLR
;
A
#
# COMPACT_ATOMS: atom_id res chain seq x y z
N MET A 1 -14.35 1.06 -5.96
CA MET A 1 -14.98 2.31 -5.45
C MET A 1 -14.87 3.35 -6.54
N LYS A 2 -15.84 4.27 -6.70
CA LYS A 2 -15.71 5.35 -7.70
C LYS A 2 -14.69 6.41 -7.23
N ALA A 3 -13.91 6.99 -8.13
CA ALA A 3 -12.87 8.00 -7.80
C ALA A 3 -13.42 9.21 -7.02
N ARG A 4 -14.63 9.67 -7.38
CA ARG A 4 -15.32 10.73 -6.63
C ARG A 4 -15.58 10.35 -5.17
N THR A 5 -16.04 9.12 -4.92
CA THR A 5 -16.28 8.62 -3.55
C THR A 5 -14.97 8.52 -2.78
N LEU A 6 -13.91 7.98 -3.41
CA LEU A 6 -12.58 7.90 -2.80
C LEU A 6 -12.09 9.28 -2.36
N ARG A 7 -12.21 10.31 -3.23
CA ARG A 7 -11.82 11.68 -2.91
C ARG A 7 -12.54 12.20 -1.66
N HIS A 8 -13.85 11.98 -1.54
CA HIS A 8 -14.61 12.43 -0.37
C HIS A 8 -14.20 11.66 0.90
N VAL A 9 -13.99 10.35 0.81
CA VAL A 9 -13.54 9.52 1.94
C VAL A 9 -12.18 10.00 2.42
N LEU A 10 -11.22 10.25 1.53
CA LEU A 10 -9.90 10.75 1.88
C LEU A 10 -9.96 12.14 2.54
N ASN A 11 -10.83 13.03 2.07
CA ASN A 11 -10.98 14.36 2.67
C ASN A 11 -11.64 14.35 4.05
N LEU A 12 -12.39 13.30 4.38
CA LEU A 12 -12.99 13.09 5.70
C LEU A 12 -12.14 12.17 6.60
N TRP A 13 -11.12 11.53 6.03
CA TRP A 13 -10.25 10.65 6.78
C TRP A 13 -9.43 11.44 7.81
N PRO A 14 -9.50 11.08 9.11
CA PRO A 14 -8.89 11.86 10.19
C PRO A 14 -7.43 12.25 9.97
N PRO A 15 -6.52 11.36 9.51
CA PRO A 15 -5.14 11.75 9.24
C PRO A 15 -5.00 12.89 8.24
N PHE A 16 -5.84 12.95 7.21
CA PHE A 16 -5.83 14.03 6.22
C PHE A 16 -6.51 15.29 6.74
N LEU A 17 -7.69 15.12 7.32
CA LEU A 17 -8.49 16.22 7.83
C LEU A 17 -7.72 17.06 8.86
N PHE A 18 -7.09 16.39 9.84
CA PHE A 18 -6.35 17.09 10.88
C PHE A 18 -4.96 17.55 10.45
N SER A 19 -4.33 16.89 9.48
CA SER A 19 -3.07 17.38 8.91
C SER A 19 -3.24 18.57 7.97
N GLY A 20 -4.48 18.88 7.53
CA GLY A 20 -4.75 19.95 6.56
C GLY A 20 -4.56 19.51 5.11
N VAL A 21 -4.46 18.19 4.86
CA VAL A 21 -4.39 17.60 3.52
C VAL A 21 -5.77 17.64 2.88
N HIS A 22 -5.83 18.08 1.63
CA HIS A 22 -7.07 18.13 0.85
C HIS A 22 -6.86 17.59 -0.55
N VAL A 23 -7.59 16.54 -0.91
CA VAL A 23 -7.58 15.94 -2.24
C VAL A 23 -8.51 16.74 -3.14
N THR A 24 -7.95 17.48 -4.10
CA THR A 24 -8.69 18.35 -5.00
C THR A 24 -9.23 17.59 -6.20
N ALA A 25 -8.50 16.60 -6.70
CA ALA A 25 -8.92 15.78 -7.83
C ALA A 25 -8.40 14.34 -7.72
N VAL A 26 -9.21 13.40 -8.22
CA VAL A 26 -8.84 12.05 -8.63
C VAL A 26 -9.64 11.75 -9.88
N THR A 27 -8.98 11.43 -10.99
CA THR A 27 -9.65 11.14 -12.27
C THR A 27 -10.36 9.79 -12.23
N ALA A 28 -11.39 9.64 -13.05
CA ALA A 28 -12.24 8.44 -13.05
C ALA A 28 -11.49 7.16 -13.47
N ASP A 29 -10.46 7.32 -14.29
CA ASP A 29 -9.54 6.28 -14.75
C ASP A 29 -8.40 5.99 -13.77
N TYR A 30 -8.33 6.72 -12.65
CA TYR A 30 -7.25 6.62 -11.67
C TYR A 30 -5.84 6.88 -12.22
N ARG A 31 -5.71 7.74 -13.26
CA ARG A 31 -4.42 8.10 -13.84
C ARG A 31 -3.82 9.34 -13.20
N HIS A 32 -4.65 10.21 -12.65
CA HIS A 32 -4.22 11.48 -12.10
C HIS A 32 -4.83 11.73 -10.72
N ALA A 33 -4.02 12.28 -9.82
CA ALA A 33 -4.47 12.84 -8.56
C ALA A 33 -3.82 14.21 -8.31
N ARG A 34 -4.53 15.09 -7.61
CA ARG A 34 -4.04 16.39 -7.15
C ARG A 34 -4.40 16.58 -5.70
N VAL A 35 -3.43 17.06 -4.94
CA VAL A 35 -3.52 17.19 -3.49
C VAL A 35 -2.91 18.52 -3.10
N GLU A 36 -3.51 19.16 -2.11
CA GLU A 36 -2.95 20.34 -1.47
C GLU A 36 -2.83 20.13 0.03
N LEU A 37 -1.83 20.72 0.63
CA LEU A 37 -1.65 20.81 2.07
C LEU A 37 -1.79 22.28 2.46
N ARG A 38 -2.89 22.57 3.14
CA ARG A 38 -3.24 23.93 3.60
C ARG A 38 -2.61 24.20 4.95
N MET A 39 -1.82 25.28 5.04
CA MET A 39 -1.27 25.66 6.31
C MET A 39 -2.35 26.17 7.25
N ARG A 40 -2.39 25.60 8.47
CA ARG A 40 -3.31 25.94 9.54
C ARG A 40 -2.51 26.21 10.82
N PRO A 41 -3.05 26.94 11.81
CA PRO A 41 -2.34 27.19 13.06
C PRO A 41 -1.86 25.91 13.75
N TRP A 42 -2.62 24.83 13.67
CA TRP A 42 -2.35 23.55 14.36
C TRP A 42 -1.47 22.55 13.59
N ASN A 43 -1.17 22.77 12.29
CA ASN A 43 -0.31 21.90 11.50
C ASN A 43 1.05 22.52 11.16
N ARG A 44 1.38 23.64 11.80
CA ARG A 44 2.72 24.25 11.69
C ARG A 44 3.70 23.53 12.60
N ASN A 45 4.95 23.48 12.18
CA ASN A 45 6.04 23.09 13.06
C ASN A 45 6.48 24.27 13.96
N TYR A 46 7.43 23.98 14.86
CA TYR A 46 7.94 24.96 15.81
C TYR A 46 8.49 26.27 15.18
N VAL A 47 9.07 26.16 13.97
CA VAL A 47 9.65 27.32 13.24
C VAL A 47 8.64 27.98 12.29
N GLY A 48 7.36 27.64 12.36
CA GLY A 48 6.29 28.30 11.61
C GLY A 48 6.19 27.91 10.13
N THR A 49 6.74 26.75 9.76
CA THR A 49 6.61 26.17 8.42
C THR A 49 5.76 24.88 8.46
N HIS A 50 5.51 24.24 7.33
CA HIS A 50 4.82 22.94 7.33
C HIS A 50 5.58 21.92 8.17
N PHE A 51 4.84 21.13 8.96
CA PHE A 51 5.40 19.97 9.61
C PHE A 51 5.79 18.92 8.56
N GLY A 52 7.05 18.44 8.61
CA GLY A 52 7.59 17.50 7.63
C GLY A 52 6.79 16.20 7.50
N GLY A 53 6.23 15.72 8.62
CA GLY A 53 5.31 14.58 8.61
C GLY A 53 4.04 14.82 7.80
N SER A 54 3.48 16.04 7.81
CA SER A 54 2.32 16.40 6.99
C SER A 54 2.67 16.47 5.50
N LEU A 55 3.90 16.95 5.15
CA LEU A 55 4.41 16.93 3.78
C LEU A 55 4.56 15.49 3.27
N PHE A 56 5.03 14.57 4.11
CA PHE A 56 5.09 13.15 3.76
C PHE A 56 3.69 12.55 3.62
N ALA A 57 2.81 12.78 4.60
CA ALA A 57 1.45 12.24 4.63
C ALA A 57 0.61 12.67 3.42
N MET A 58 0.76 13.93 2.93
CA MET A 58 0.03 14.40 1.76
C MET A 58 0.35 13.65 0.47
N THR A 59 1.49 12.96 0.43
CA THR A 59 1.94 12.21 -0.74
C THR A 59 1.80 10.69 -0.57
N ASP A 60 1.51 10.23 0.64
CA ASP A 60 1.64 8.83 1.02
C ASP A 60 0.79 7.84 0.18
N PRO A 61 -0.56 7.96 0.08
CA PRO A 61 -1.35 6.86 -0.47
C PRO A 61 -1.50 6.89 -1.99
N PHE A 62 -1.12 7.97 -2.68
CA PHE A 62 -1.61 8.22 -4.04
C PHE A 62 -1.02 7.28 -5.06
N TRP A 63 0.31 7.07 -5.09
CA TRP A 63 0.92 6.14 -6.03
C TRP A 63 0.37 4.72 -5.88
N MET A 64 0.25 4.24 -4.63
CA MET A 64 -0.33 2.93 -4.36
C MET A 64 -1.79 2.85 -4.86
N LEU A 65 -2.61 3.86 -4.56
CA LEU A 65 -4.02 3.88 -4.96
C LEU A 65 -4.19 3.94 -6.48
N LEU A 66 -3.41 4.79 -7.18
CA LEU A 66 -3.47 4.90 -8.63
C LEU A 66 -3.06 3.59 -9.30
N VAL A 67 -1.91 3.02 -8.92
CA VAL A 67 -1.40 1.75 -9.47
C VAL A 67 -2.36 0.60 -9.18
N MET A 68 -2.82 0.47 -7.93
CA MET A 68 -3.74 -0.61 -7.53
C MET A 68 -5.07 -0.57 -8.31
N GLN A 69 -5.64 0.62 -8.52
CA GLN A 69 -6.89 0.76 -9.25
C GLN A 69 -6.71 0.55 -10.76
N SER A 70 -5.57 1.00 -11.32
CA SER A 70 -5.26 0.85 -12.74
C SER A 70 -4.86 -0.57 -13.14
N LEU A 71 -4.17 -1.30 -12.29
CA LEU A 71 -3.82 -2.71 -12.54
C LEU A 71 -4.98 -3.67 -12.24
N GLY A 72 -5.88 -3.29 -11.31
CA GLY A 72 -7.07 -4.08 -10.99
C GLY A 72 -6.86 -5.12 -9.89
N ARG A 73 -7.90 -5.97 -9.68
CA ARG A 73 -8.01 -6.89 -8.53
C ARG A 73 -7.05 -8.08 -8.59
N ASP A 74 -6.50 -8.35 -9.75
CA ASP A 74 -5.56 -9.48 -9.94
C ASP A 74 -4.15 -9.16 -9.47
N TYR A 75 -3.94 -7.95 -8.96
CA TYR A 75 -2.65 -7.51 -8.47
C TYR A 75 -2.67 -7.29 -6.96
N ILE A 76 -1.52 -7.52 -6.36
CA ILE A 76 -1.16 -7.12 -5.00
C ILE A 76 -0.27 -5.90 -5.15
N VAL A 77 -0.65 -4.79 -4.53
CA VAL A 77 0.12 -3.53 -4.54
C VAL A 77 0.15 -3.00 -3.11
N TRP A 78 1.33 -2.69 -2.60
CA TRP A 78 1.49 -2.00 -1.32
C TRP A 78 2.74 -1.14 -1.29
N ASP A 79 2.79 -0.19 -0.38
CA ASP A 79 3.95 0.64 -0.11
C ASP A 79 5.04 -0.19 0.57
N ARG A 80 6.27 -0.17 0.01
CA ARG A 80 7.42 -0.85 0.58
C ARG A 80 8.38 0.11 1.28
N ALA A 81 8.63 1.25 0.66
CA ALA A 81 9.53 2.26 1.18
C ALA A 81 9.09 3.66 0.73
N GLY A 82 9.50 4.66 1.48
CA GLY A 82 9.30 6.06 1.13
C GLY A 82 10.47 6.89 1.62
N ALA A 83 10.82 7.93 0.87
CA ALA A 83 11.84 8.90 1.24
C ALA A 83 11.35 10.29 0.87
N ILE A 84 11.68 11.27 1.70
CA ILE A 84 11.40 12.68 1.45
C ILE A 84 12.67 13.50 1.66
N GLU A 85 12.94 14.40 0.73
CA GLU A 85 13.98 15.43 0.80
C GLU A 85 13.28 16.77 0.97
N PHE A 86 13.62 17.51 2.00
CA PHE A 86 13.13 18.87 2.24
C PHE A 86 14.06 19.88 1.57
N VAL A 87 13.59 20.53 0.50
CA VAL A 87 14.38 21.43 -0.33
C VAL A 87 14.38 22.84 0.24
N LYS A 88 13.19 23.33 0.62
CA LYS A 88 13.02 24.63 1.26
C LYS A 88 11.87 24.63 2.26
N PRO A 89 11.85 25.58 3.23
CA PRO A 89 10.73 25.71 4.16
C PRO A 89 9.41 25.99 3.42
N GLY A 90 8.44 25.08 3.50
CA GLY A 90 7.11 25.29 2.94
C GLY A 90 6.26 26.22 3.80
N ARG A 91 5.65 27.22 3.16
CA ARG A 91 4.71 28.18 3.76
C ARG A 91 3.46 28.30 2.89
N GLY A 92 2.35 28.73 3.49
CA GLY A 92 1.09 28.84 2.77
C GLY A 92 0.53 27.48 2.33
N THR A 93 -0.11 27.41 1.18
CA THR A 93 -0.59 26.16 0.60
C THR A 93 0.46 25.58 -0.31
N VAL A 94 0.73 24.26 -0.18
CA VAL A 94 1.60 23.52 -1.09
C VAL A 94 0.83 22.44 -1.80
N TYR A 95 1.32 22.01 -2.96
CA TYR A 95 0.61 21.16 -3.92
C TYR A 95 1.46 19.97 -4.33
N ALA A 96 0.82 18.83 -4.52
CA ALA A 96 1.42 17.65 -5.13
C ALA A 96 0.54 17.13 -6.26
N ARG A 97 1.18 16.62 -7.32
CA ARG A 97 0.56 16.07 -8.50
C ARG A 97 1.10 14.68 -8.77
N PHE A 98 0.19 13.78 -9.13
CA PHE A 98 0.48 12.39 -9.44
C PHE A 98 -0.08 12.10 -10.82
N ASP A 99 0.77 11.71 -11.75
CA ASP A 99 0.41 11.41 -13.13
C ASP A 99 0.98 10.02 -13.49
N LEU A 100 0.11 9.01 -13.58
CA LEU A 100 0.45 7.63 -13.91
C LEU A 100 0.20 7.39 -15.39
N ASP A 101 1.25 7.21 -16.17
CA ASP A 101 1.18 6.99 -17.61
C ASP A 101 1.00 5.51 -17.99
N ASP A 102 0.66 5.28 -19.27
CA ASP A 102 0.45 3.94 -19.80
C ASP A 102 1.74 3.15 -19.90
N ALA A 103 2.86 3.82 -20.23
CA ALA A 103 4.17 3.19 -20.35
C ALA A 103 4.61 2.55 -19.03
N THR A 104 4.47 3.27 -17.93
CA THR A 104 4.74 2.74 -16.57
C THR A 104 3.85 1.54 -16.24
N LEU A 105 2.55 1.60 -16.58
CA LEU A 105 1.65 0.48 -16.31
C LEU A 105 1.98 -0.76 -17.15
N ASP A 106 2.37 -0.57 -18.40
CA ASP A 106 2.75 -1.68 -19.28
C ASP A 106 4.08 -2.31 -18.84
N GLU A 107 5.03 -1.50 -18.36
CA GLU A 107 6.25 -1.98 -17.70
C GLU A 107 5.90 -2.83 -16.47
N LEU A 108 5.03 -2.36 -15.60
CA LEU A 108 4.62 -3.09 -14.40
C LEU A 108 3.90 -4.40 -14.73
N ARG A 109 3.02 -4.41 -15.75
CA ARG A 109 2.35 -5.62 -16.23
C ARG A 109 3.34 -6.63 -16.77
N SER A 110 4.29 -6.17 -17.58
CA SER A 110 5.34 -7.02 -18.17
C SER A 110 6.25 -7.62 -17.10
N ALA A 111 6.70 -6.80 -16.14
CA ALA A 111 7.56 -7.24 -15.05
C ALA A 111 6.89 -8.24 -14.08
N THR A 112 5.56 -8.33 -14.09
CA THR A 112 4.78 -9.21 -13.20
C THR A 112 4.01 -10.31 -13.93
N ALA A 113 4.18 -10.46 -15.25
CA ALA A 113 3.38 -11.33 -16.11
C ALA A 113 3.37 -12.79 -15.61
N GLU A 114 4.52 -13.31 -15.17
CA GLU A 114 4.69 -14.69 -14.70
C GLU A 114 4.56 -14.83 -13.17
N GLY A 115 3.88 -13.88 -12.51
CA GLY A 115 3.75 -13.85 -11.05
C GLY A 115 5.01 -13.43 -10.30
N ALA A 116 6.01 -12.91 -11.02
CA ALA A 116 7.19 -12.30 -10.42
C ALA A 116 6.81 -11.05 -9.61
N LYS A 117 7.67 -10.68 -8.66
CA LYS A 117 7.55 -9.42 -7.93
C LYS A 117 8.27 -8.31 -8.68
N ALA A 118 7.63 -7.16 -8.81
CA ALA A 118 8.26 -5.92 -9.24
C ALA A 118 8.39 -4.93 -8.07
N LEU A 119 9.48 -4.18 -8.04
CA LEU A 119 9.72 -3.06 -7.13
C LEU A 119 9.95 -1.83 -7.99
N HIS A 120 9.04 -0.87 -7.92
CA HIS A 120 9.12 0.33 -8.74
C HIS A 120 9.12 1.59 -7.87
N TRP A 121 10.02 2.54 -8.18
CA TRP A 121 10.11 3.83 -7.51
C TRP A 121 9.36 4.89 -8.30
N PHE A 122 8.42 5.53 -7.64
CA PHE A 122 7.73 6.73 -8.11
C PHE A 122 8.30 7.97 -7.44
N ALA A 123 8.24 9.10 -8.13
CA ALA A 123 8.66 10.41 -7.61
C ALA A 123 7.52 11.42 -7.70
N THR A 124 7.51 12.36 -6.78
CA THR A 124 6.53 13.46 -6.75
C THR A 124 7.17 14.66 -6.08
N ASP A 125 7.14 15.81 -6.74
CA ASP A 125 7.51 17.07 -6.14
C ASP A 125 6.32 17.71 -5.42
N VAL A 126 6.59 18.27 -4.24
CA VAL A 126 5.68 19.16 -3.54
C VAL A 126 6.14 20.58 -3.82
N ILE A 127 5.26 21.36 -4.44
CA ILE A 127 5.56 22.73 -4.88
C ILE A 127 4.71 23.74 -4.12
N ASP A 128 5.19 24.96 -4.00
CA ASP A 128 4.41 26.10 -3.48
C ASP A 128 3.57 26.79 -4.58
N ALA A 129 2.95 27.92 -4.22
CA ALA A 129 2.11 28.70 -5.14
C ALA A 129 2.90 29.35 -6.28
N GLU A 130 4.18 29.60 -6.06
CA GLU A 130 5.12 30.18 -7.03
C GLU A 130 5.68 29.10 -8.00
N GLY A 131 5.48 27.82 -7.68
CA GLY A 131 5.95 26.67 -8.48
C GLY A 131 7.32 26.17 -8.02
N ASP A 132 7.88 26.70 -6.95
CA ASP A 132 9.14 26.26 -6.41
C ASP A 132 9.01 24.96 -5.63
N VAL A 133 10.01 24.07 -5.74
CA VAL A 133 10.01 22.78 -5.04
C VAL A 133 10.28 22.99 -3.55
N VAL A 134 9.35 22.59 -2.71
CA VAL A 134 9.42 22.58 -1.25
C VAL A 134 10.00 21.25 -0.74
N ALA A 135 9.55 20.14 -1.34
CA ALA A 135 10.06 18.81 -1.00
C ALA A 135 9.98 17.88 -2.22
N ARG A 136 10.90 16.90 -2.26
CA ARG A 136 10.88 15.80 -3.23
C ARG A 136 10.58 14.50 -2.51
N MET A 137 9.57 13.80 -2.95
CA MET A 137 9.16 12.53 -2.38
C MET A 137 9.41 11.39 -3.36
N ARG A 138 9.91 10.27 -2.86
CA ARG A 138 9.97 9.02 -3.61
C ARG A 138 9.26 7.92 -2.82
N LYS A 139 8.45 7.12 -3.53
CA LYS A 139 7.71 6.01 -2.97
C LYS A 139 8.04 4.73 -3.76
N GLN A 140 8.47 3.69 -3.07
CA GLN A 140 8.66 2.38 -3.68
C GLN A 140 7.43 1.52 -3.43
N LEU A 141 6.85 1.02 -4.51
CA LEU A 141 5.77 0.04 -4.45
C LEU A 141 6.31 -1.37 -4.67
N TYR A 142 5.73 -2.31 -3.95
CA TYR A 142 5.77 -3.72 -4.25
C TYR A 142 4.54 -4.06 -5.08
N ILE A 143 4.76 -4.67 -6.23
CA ILE A 143 3.70 -5.08 -7.16
C ILE A 143 3.90 -6.55 -7.50
N ARG A 144 2.80 -7.33 -7.51
CA ARG A 144 2.81 -8.73 -7.94
C ARG A 144 1.46 -9.11 -8.49
N ARG A 145 1.42 -9.83 -9.60
CA ARG A 145 0.22 -10.50 -10.09
C ARG A 145 -0.10 -11.69 -9.20
N LYS A 146 -1.35 -11.81 -8.77
CA LYS A 146 -1.81 -12.98 -8.00
C LYS A 146 -1.73 -14.23 -8.89
N PRO A 147 -1.43 -15.41 -8.32
CA PRO A 147 -1.60 -16.66 -9.05
C PRO A 147 -3.06 -16.78 -9.49
N ASP A 148 -3.28 -17.36 -10.66
CA ASP A 148 -4.62 -17.65 -11.16
C ASP A 148 -5.34 -18.52 -10.11
N ARG A 149 -6.59 -18.18 -9.78
CA ARG A 149 -7.38 -19.03 -8.92
C ARG A 149 -7.58 -20.36 -9.62
N PRO A 150 -7.30 -21.50 -8.96
CA PRO A 150 -7.63 -22.78 -9.54
C PRO A 150 -9.12 -22.78 -9.91
N SER A 151 -9.44 -23.18 -11.14
CA SER A 151 -10.81 -23.35 -11.57
C SER A 151 -11.52 -24.36 -10.64
N PRO A 152 -12.83 -24.25 -10.43
CA PRO A 152 -13.56 -25.22 -9.59
C PRO A 152 -13.35 -26.68 -10.00
N GLY A 153 -12.89 -26.94 -11.24
CA GLY A 153 -12.54 -28.26 -11.76
C GLY A 153 -11.11 -28.72 -11.41
N ASP A 154 -10.22 -27.82 -10.98
CA ASP A 154 -8.82 -28.14 -10.64
C ASP A 154 -8.63 -28.47 -9.16
N LEU A 155 -9.71 -28.42 -8.37
CA LEU A 155 -9.65 -28.83 -6.97
C LEU A 155 -9.54 -30.36 -6.92
N PRO A 156 -8.56 -30.92 -6.17
CA PRO A 156 -8.47 -32.34 -5.99
C PRO A 156 -9.81 -32.85 -5.44
N ARG A 157 -10.44 -33.79 -6.17
CA ARG A 157 -11.66 -34.41 -5.75
C ARG A 157 -11.44 -35.04 -4.37
N ALA A 158 -12.26 -34.65 -3.40
CA ALA A 158 -12.18 -35.23 -2.07
C ALA A 158 -12.16 -36.79 -2.20
N PRO A 159 -11.26 -37.48 -1.48
CA PRO A 159 -11.27 -38.94 -1.51
C PRO A 159 -12.67 -39.41 -1.15
N ALA A 160 -13.22 -40.33 -1.96
CA ALA A 160 -14.54 -40.93 -1.74
C ALA A 160 -14.60 -41.47 -0.31
N ALA A 161 -15.53 -40.99 0.48
CA ALA A 161 -15.81 -41.53 1.80
C ALA A 161 -16.28 -42.99 1.62
N GLY A 162 -15.39 -43.95 1.88
CA GLY A 162 -15.71 -45.35 1.75
C GLY A 162 -14.50 -46.27 1.85
N ALA A 163 -13.79 -46.26 2.98
CA ALA A 163 -13.02 -47.39 3.45
C ALA A 163 -12.85 -47.27 4.95
N SER A 164 -13.70 -47.96 5.68
CA SER A 164 -13.50 -48.21 7.12
C SER A 164 -12.19 -48.96 7.32
N PRO A 165 -11.29 -48.50 8.18
CA PRO A 165 -10.14 -49.32 8.55
C PRO A 165 -10.63 -50.46 9.49
N THR A 166 -10.59 -51.69 8.99
CA THR A 166 -10.57 -52.90 9.82
C THR A 166 -9.32 -52.81 10.69
N GLY A 167 -9.53 -52.75 12.00
CA GLY A 167 -8.47 -52.77 12.98
C GLY A 167 -7.77 -54.12 13.07
N PRO A 168 -6.51 -54.18 13.39
CA PRO A 168 -5.90 -55.33 14.05
C PRO A 168 -5.68 -55.09 15.54
N GLY A 169 -5.85 -56.17 16.24
CA GLY A 169 -5.95 -56.41 17.64
C GLY A 169 -4.80 -55.88 18.55
N SER A 170 -5.20 -55.86 19.77
CA SER A 170 -4.45 -55.69 20.99
C SER A 170 -3.24 -56.63 21.13
N ALA A 171 -2.10 -56.06 21.53
CA ALA A 171 -1.14 -56.75 22.37
C ALA A 171 -0.25 -55.75 23.11
N ASP A 172 -0.45 -55.68 24.39
CA ASP A 172 0.52 -55.88 25.46
C ASP A 172 1.61 -54.82 25.75
N GLY A 173 1.51 -54.31 26.96
CA GLY A 173 2.44 -54.28 28.03
C GLY A 173 3.77 -53.49 27.87
N GLY A 174 3.95 -52.51 28.73
CA GLY A 174 5.25 -51.90 28.95
C GLY A 174 5.25 -50.61 29.76
N GLU A 175 5.04 -50.76 31.05
CA GLU A 175 5.34 -49.79 32.10
C GLU A 175 6.76 -49.28 31.99
N ARG A 176 6.99 -47.97 32.10
CA ARG A 176 8.06 -47.39 32.96
C ARG A 176 7.84 -45.90 33.17
N SER A 177 8.00 -45.59 34.42
CA SER A 177 7.84 -44.35 35.17
C SER A 177 9.01 -43.34 35.00
N PRO A 178 8.95 -42.21 35.71
CA PRO A 178 9.36 -40.86 35.23
C PRO A 178 10.66 -40.39 35.87
N ALA A 179 11.15 -39.29 35.41
CA ALA A 179 12.04 -38.28 36.01
C ALA A 179 12.91 -37.70 34.88
N GLU A 180 12.97 -36.43 34.74
CA GLU A 180 13.68 -35.43 35.50
C GLU A 180 13.40 -34.02 34.99
N MET A 181 13.09 -33.21 35.85
CA MET A 181 13.25 -31.80 36.07
C MET A 181 14.64 -31.28 35.71
N GLY A 182 14.69 -30.09 35.13
CA GLY A 182 15.88 -29.28 34.97
C GLY A 182 15.61 -27.98 34.28
N SER A 183 15.13 -27.04 34.97
CA SER A 183 15.54 -25.68 35.31
C SER A 183 16.79 -25.17 34.59
N LEU A 184 16.63 -23.99 33.94
CA LEU A 184 17.58 -22.88 34.00
C LEU A 184 17.03 -21.70 33.15
N ARG A 185 16.71 -20.68 33.85
CA ARG A 185 16.97 -19.25 33.84
C ARG A 185 16.68 -18.51 32.52
#